data_4ee3cbab25aae75510e6e27702b217a7
#
_entry.id   4ee3cbab25aae75510e6e27702b217a7
#
_cell.length_a   1.000
_cell.length_b   1.000
_cell.length_c   1.000
_cell.angle_alpha   90.00
_cell.angle_beta   90.00
_cell.angle_gamma   90.00
#
_symmetry.space_group_name_H-M   'P 1'
#
loop_
_entity.id
_entity.type
_entity.pdbx_description
1 polymer ?
#
loop_
_entity_poly.entity_id
_entity_poly.type
_entity_poly.pdbx_seq_one_letter_code
_entity_poly.pdbx_strand_id
1 'polypeptide(L)'
;MNEFYVNNREVIKNLGLNTGTSEAPVFTSMCTTTEVGLTTDFEQQDWYVWCDAIQRSLITGASISIDTTVKIDMNNASIVKILGDIHTLIKDGTVAQFNNQLVQFELLTGVQEGALTYTKYKVPCTLNFSDLGGAAEDSGEFALTIVVTGKGEVVTQ
;
A
#
# COMPACT_ATOMS: atom_id res chain seq x y z
N MET A 1 21.15 -21.90 -17.35
CA MET A 1 20.05 -20.93 -17.12
C MET A 1 20.50 -19.93 -16.09
N ASN A 2 20.46 -18.67 -16.41
CA ASN A 2 20.80 -17.63 -15.44
C ASN A 2 19.60 -17.35 -14.54
N GLU A 3 19.80 -17.43 -13.25
CA GLU A 3 18.78 -17.11 -12.28
C GLU A 3 18.79 -15.58 -12.07
N PHE A 4 17.61 -14.99 -12.01
CA PHE A 4 17.45 -13.56 -11.88
C PHE A 4 16.63 -13.25 -10.64
N TYR A 5 17.30 -13.23 -9.50
CA TYR A 5 16.67 -12.92 -8.22
C TYR A 5 16.64 -11.41 -7.98
N VAL A 6 15.56 -10.96 -7.38
CA VAL A 6 15.42 -9.56 -7.01
C VAL A 6 15.31 -9.44 -5.48
N ASN A 7 15.78 -8.35 -4.91
CA ASN A 7 15.57 -8.09 -3.49
C ASN A 7 14.22 -7.37 -3.29
N ASN A 8 13.78 -7.31 -2.03
CA ASN A 8 12.46 -6.76 -1.71
C ASN A 8 12.30 -5.30 -2.11
N ARG A 9 13.38 -4.53 -2.10
CA ARG A 9 13.35 -3.13 -2.51
C ARG A 9 13.01 -2.95 -3.99
N GLU A 10 13.23 -3.98 -4.79
CA GLU A 10 12.98 -3.97 -6.24
C GLU A 10 11.55 -4.40 -6.61
N VAL A 11 10.76 -4.90 -5.65
CA VAL A 11 9.42 -5.42 -5.92
C VAL A 11 8.39 -4.31 -5.94
N ILE A 12 8.40 -3.45 -4.95
CA ILE A 12 7.49 -2.30 -4.83
C ILE A 12 8.34 -1.05 -4.65
N LYS A 13 8.11 -0.05 -5.51
CA LYS A 13 8.88 1.20 -5.50
C LYS A 13 7.96 2.41 -5.45
N ASN A 14 8.51 3.51 -4.99
CA ASN A 14 7.91 4.85 -5.10
C ASN A 14 6.50 4.92 -4.52
N LEU A 15 6.31 4.26 -3.37
CA LEU A 15 5.04 4.34 -2.65
C LEU A 15 4.84 5.77 -2.14
N GLY A 16 3.77 6.40 -2.55
CA GLY A 16 3.47 7.78 -2.16
C GLY A 16 1.98 8.00 -2.01
N LEU A 17 1.63 8.93 -1.13
CA LEU A 17 0.25 9.32 -0.89
C LEU A 17 -0.09 10.57 -1.69
N ASN A 18 -1.38 10.73 -2.01
CA ASN A 18 -1.88 11.95 -2.60
C ASN A 18 -1.86 13.09 -1.57
N THR A 19 -1.04 14.09 -1.82
CA THR A 19 -0.95 15.29 -0.99
C THR A 19 -1.71 16.47 -1.59
N GLY A 20 -2.28 16.28 -2.77
CA GLY A 20 -3.13 17.27 -3.44
C GLY A 20 -4.61 16.99 -3.21
N THR A 21 -5.43 17.42 -4.13
CA THR A 21 -6.88 17.20 -4.11
C THR A 21 -7.24 15.96 -4.94
N SER A 22 -8.47 15.48 -4.81
CA SER A 22 -8.97 14.38 -5.63
C SER A 22 -9.05 14.74 -7.11
N GLU A 23 -9.23 16.03 -7.42
CA GLU A 23 -9.27 16.50 -8.81
C GLU A 23 -7.90 16.77 -9.41
N ALA A 24 -6.93 17.15 -8.56
CA ALA A 24 -5.55 17.40 -8.96
C ALA A 24 -4.60 16.69 -8.02
N PRO A 25 -4.47 15.34 -8.15
CA PRO A 25 -3.63 14.56 -7.23
C PRO A 25 -2.14 14.83 -7.45
N VAL A 26 -1.43 14.94 -6.34
CA VAL A 26 0.03 15.08 -6.32
C VAL A 26 0.58 14.00 -5.40
N PHE A 27 1.43 13.14 -5.93
CA PHE A 27 1.99 12.02 -5.17
C PHE A 27 3.45 12.31 -4.82
N THR A 28 3.76 12.16 -3.54
CA THR A 28 5.13 12.32 -3.03
C THR A 28 5.59 10.98 -2.48
N SER A 29 6.67 10.45 -3.05
CA SER A 29 7.23 9.17 -2.63
C SER A 29 7.77 9.25 -1.21
N MET A 30 7.43 8.26 -0.37
CA MET A 30 7.95 8.12 0.98
C MET A 30 9.30 7.41 0.94
N CYS A 31 10.35 8.16 0.67
CA CYS A 31 11.70 7.61 0.47
C CYS A 31 12.32 6.97 1.72
N THR A 32 11.79 7.27 2.89
CA THR A 32 12.29 6.76 4.17
C THR A 32 11.58 5.48 4.62
N THR A 33 10.81 4.86 3.75
CA THR A 33 10.17 3.57 3.99
C THR A 33 11.21 2.47 4.12
N THR A 34 11.15 1.71 5.21
CA THR A 34 12.10 0.62 5.51
C THR A 34 11.55 -0.75 5.14
N GLU A 35 10.25 -0.92 5.14
CA GLU A 35 9.57 -2.15 4.77
C GLU A 35 8.31 -1.85 3.99
N VAL A 36 8.06 -2.60 2.92
CA VAL A 36 6.80 -2.56 2.17
C VAL A 36 6.43 -3.99 1.80
N GLY A 37 5.23 -4.41 2.17
CA GLY A 37 4.72 -5.72 1.81
C GLY A 37 3.28 -5.61 1.34
N LEU A 38 2.94 -6.33 0.27
CA LEU A 38 1.57 -6.40 -0.25
C LEU A 38 0.99 -7.75 0.11
N THR A 39 -0.18 -7.74 0.75
CA THR A 39 -0.88 -8.94 1.20
C THR A 39 -2.21 -9.03 0.49
N THR A 40 -2.54 -10.22 0.00
CA THR A 40 -3.85 -10.50 -0.58
C THR A 40 -4.55 -11.56 0.26
N ASP A 41 -5.81 -11.28 0.62
CA ASP A 41 -6.68 -12.25 1.27
C ASP A 41 -7.80 -12.62 0.31
N PHE A 42 -7.97 -13.91 0.08
CA PHE A 42 -8.98 -14.41 -0.85
C PHE A 42 -10.16 -14.98 -0.09
N GLU A 43 -11.35 -14.62 -0.53
CA GLU A 43 -12.56 -15.25 -0.08
C GLU A 43 -12.84 -16.45 -0.97
N GLN A 44 -13.11 -17.60 -0.35
CA GLN A 44 -13.25 -18.87 -1.04
C GLN A 44 -14.55 -19.54 -0.62
N GLN A 45 -15.26 -20.03 -1.61
CA GLN A 45 -16.47 -20.82 -1.38
C GLN A 45 -16.17 -22.28 -1.72
N ASP A 46 -16.46 -23.18 -0.77
CA ASP A 46 -16.22 -24.60 -0.91
C ASP A 46 -17.56 -25.33 -0.91
N TRP A 47 -17.69 -26.38 -1.75
CA TRP A 47 -18.89 -27.20 -1.78
C TRP A 47 -18.60 -28.59 -2.29
N TYR A 48 -19.53 -29.52 -2.02
CA TYR A 48 -19.48 -30.87 -2.56
C TYR A 48 -20.63 -31.05 -3.53
N VAL A 49 -20.40 -31.76 -4.61
CA VAL A 49 -21.48 -32.19 -5.51
C VAL A 49 -21.94 -33.57 -5.10
N TRP A 50 -23.24 -33.86 -5.37
CA TRP A 50 -23.86 -35.08 -4.89
C TRP A 50 -23.21 -36.34 -5.43
N CYS A 51 -22.70 -36.31 -6.66
CA CYS A 51 -22.14 -37.48 -7.33
C CYS A 51 -20.67 -37.74 -7.05
N ASP A 52 -20.03 -36.86 -6.24
CA ASP A 52 -18.60 -36.84 -6.09
C ASP A 52 -18.23 -36.40 -4.67
N ALA A 53 -17.30 -37.13 -4.06
CA ALA A 53 -16.83 -36.79 -2.72
C ALA A 53 -15.71 -35.76 -2.71
N ILE A 54 -15.29 -35.29 -3.88
CA ILE A 54 -14.20 -34.29 -3.99
C ILE A 54 -14.76 -32.91 -3.75
N GLN A 55 -14.17 -32.21 -2.80
CA GLN A 55 -14.52 -30.83 -2.51
C GLN A 55 -14.12 -29.92 -3.67
N ARG A 56 -15.03 -29.03 -4.04
CA ARG A 56 -14.78 -28.03 -5.07
C ARG A 56 -14.64 -26.67 -4.42
N SER A 57 -13.80 -25.83 -5.01
CA SER A 57 -13.49 -24.52 -4.45
C SER A 57 -13.57 -23.45 -5.53
N LEU A 58 -14.07 -22.28 -5.16
CA LEU A 58 -14.12 -21.12 -6.03
C LEU A 58 -13.71 -19.88 -5.23
N ILE A 59 -12.79 -19.12 -5.79
CA ILE A 59 -12.42 -17.84 -5.20
C ILE A 59 -13.47 -16.80 -5.62
N THR A 60 -14.18 -16.23 -4.64
CA THR A 60 -15.30 -15.31 -4.88
C THR A 60 -14.93 -13.85 -4.71
N GLY A 61 -13.79 -13.56 -4.08
CA GLY A 61 -13.34 -12.20 -3.89
C GLY A 61 -11.94 -12.15 -3.35
N ALA A 62 -11.39 -10.96 -3.28
CA ALA A 62 -10.07 -10.73 -2.72
C ALA A 62 -9.99 -9.35 -2.08
N SER A 63 -9.21 -9.23 -1.02
CA SER A 63 -8.84 -7.94 -0.46
C SER A 63 -7.32 -7.77 -0.57
N ILE A 64 -6.90 -6.54 -0.79
CA ILE A 64 -5.48 -6.19 -0.95
C ILE A 64 -5.13 -5.17 0.11
N SER A 65 -4.03 -5.39 0.82
CA SER A 65 -3.48 -4.42 1.75
C SER A 65 -1.98 -4.28 1.55
N ILE A 66 -1.47 -3.09 1.83
CA ILE A 66 -0.03 -2.81 1.78
C ILE A 66 0.39 -2.42 3.19
N ASP A 67 1.28 -3.21 3.76
CA ASP A 67 1.85 -2.96 5.09
C ASP A 67 3.23 -2.32 4.91
N THR A 68 3.44 -1.20 5.59
CA THR A 68 4.68 -0.46 5.44
C THR A 68 5.13 0.11 6.77
N THR A 69 6.45 0.19 6.97
CA THR A 69 7.07 0.87 8.11
C THR A 69 7.88 2.04 7.56
N VAL A 70 7.64 3.22 8.09
CA VAL A 70 8.20 4.46 7.57
C VAL A 70 8.93 5.21 8.67
N LYS A 71 10.17 5.64 8.39
CA LYS A 71 10.90 6.58 9.26
C LYS A 71 10.38 7.99 9.01
N ILE A 72 10.22 8.77 10.08
CA ILE A 72 9.65 10.10 9.99
C ILE A 72 10.68 11.09 9.45
N ASP A 73 10.40 11.65 8.29
CA ASP A 73 11.16 12.74 7.68
C ASP A 73 10.20 13.90 7.44
N MET A 74 10.35 14.97 8.19
CA MET A 74 9.44 16.12 8.13
C MET A 74 9.58 16.93 6.84
N ASN A 75 10.55 16.62 6.01
CA ASN A 75 10.68 17.23 4.69
C ASN A 75 9.83 16.52 3.63
N ASN A 76 9.26 15.38 3.96
CA ASN A 76 8.42 14.60 3.04
C ASN A 76 6.95 14.98 3.19
N ALA A 77 6.32 15.43 2.10
CA ALA A 77 4.93 15.91 2.13
C ALA A 77 3.94 14.82 2.51
N SER A 78 4.16 13.58 2.10
CA SER A 78 3.28 12.46 2.47
C SER A 78 3.26 12.22 3.97
N ILE A 79 4.42 12.26 4.60
CA ILE A 79 4.56 12.05 6.04
C ILE A 79 3.92 13.20 6.83
N VAL A 80 4.13 14.44 6.37
CA VAL A 80 3.52 15.63 6.99
C VAL A 80 2.00 15.55 6.91
N LYS A 81 1.47 15.09 5.77
CA LYS A 81 0.02 14.90 5.59
C LYS A 81 -0.53 13.87 6.59
N ILE A 82 0.15 12.73 6.74
CA ILE A 82 -0.25 11.68 7.68
C ILE A 82 -0.31 12.20 9.11
N LEU A 83 0.74 12.90 9.54
CA LEU A 83 0.80 13.46 10.89
C LEU A 83 -0.29 14.53 11.11
N GLY A 84 -0.59 15.32 10.07
CA GLY A 84 -1.68 16.28 10.10
C GLY A 84 -3.05 15.62 10.26
N ASP A 85 -3.27 14.51 9.59
CA ASP A 85 -4.50 13.72 9.70
C ASP A 85 -4.66 13.14 11.10
N ILE A 86 -3.58 12.63 11.69
CA ILE A 86 -3.57 12.12 13.07
C ILE A 86 -3.89 13.26 14.04
N HIS A 87 -3.31 14.42 13.84
CA HIS A 87 -3.58 15.60 14.66
C HIS A 87 -5.05 15.99 14.61
N THR A 88 -5.67 15.96 13.42
CA THR A 88 -7.08 16.23 13.24
C THR A 88 -7.95 15.21 13.97
N LEU A 89 -7.56 13.93 13.94
CA LEU A 89 -8.26 12.89 14.69
C LEU A 89 -8.27 13.17 16.19
N ILE A 90 -7.13 13.55 16.74
CA ILE A 90 -6.99 13.84 18.18
C ILE A 90 -7.79 15.08 18.56
N LYS A 91 -7.70 16.12 17.75
CA LYS A 91 -8.31 17.41 18.05
C LYS A 91 -9.84 17.41 17.88
N ASP A 92 -10.31 16.86 16.76
CA ASP A 92 -11.72 16.96 16.36
C ASP A 92 -12.49 15.64 16.47
N GLY A 93 -11.78 14.53 16.66
CA GLY A 93 -12.40 13.19 16.74
C GLY A 93 -12.96 12.67 15.42
N THR A 94 -12.56 13.24 14.29
CA THR A 94 -13.04 12.84 12.97
C THR A 94 -12.16 11.76 12.37
N VAL A 95 -12.76 10.85 11.59
CA VAL A 95 -12.04 9.76 10.92
C VAL A 95 -12.15 9.82 9.39
N ALA A 96 -12.93 10.79 8.87
CA ALA A 96 -13.20 10.89 7.44
C ALA A 96 -11.91 11.11 6.62
N GLN A 97 -10.91 11.78 7.20
CA GLN A 97 -9.65 12.07 6.51
C GLN A 97 -8.83 10.82 6.19
N PHE A 98 -9.11 9.68 6.85
CA PHE A 98 -8.42 8.41 6.57
C PHE A 98 -9.11 7.59 5.47
N ASN A 99 -10.31 8.01 5.06
CA ASN A 99 -11.07 7.37 4.00
C ASN A 99 -10.89 8.14 2.68
N ASN A 100 -11.19 7.48 1.56
CA ASN A 100 -11.14 8.09 0.23
C ASN A 100 -9.76 8.66 -0.11
N GLN A 101 -8.72 7.99 0.32
CA GLN A 101 -7.35 8.36 0.00
C GLN A 101 -6.91 7.70 -1.31
N LEU A 102 -5.89 8.29 -1.93
CA LEU A 102 -5.24 7.72 -3.11
C LEU A 102 -3.79 7.42 -2.78
N VAL A 103 -3.33 6.29 -3.23
CA VAL A 103 -1.92 5.89 -3.14
C VAL A 103 -1.41 5.56 -4.53
N GLN A 104 -0.16 5.87 -4.79
CA GLN A 104 0.52 5.54 -6.03
C GLN A 104 1.76 4.73 -5.71
N PHE A 105 1.97 3.66 -6.46
CA PHE A 105 3.17 2.83 -6.31
C PHE A 105 3.51 2.14 -7.62
N GLU A 106 4.73 1.67 -7.72
CA GLU A 106 5.21 0.89 -8.86
C GLU A 106 5.43 -0.55 -8.42
N LEU A 107 4.83 -1.48 -9.14
CA LEU A 107 4.96 -2.92 -8.87
C LEU A 107 5.76 -3.56 -10.00
N LEU A 108 6.69 -4.42 -9.62
CA LEU A 108 7.48 -5.19 -10.57
C LEU A 108 6.58 -6.09 -11.40
N THR A 109 6.61 -5.94 -12.71
CA THR A 109 5.75 -6.69 -13.64
C THR A 109 6.51 -7.56 -14.63
N GLY A 110 7.81 -7.39 -14.76
CA GLY A 110 8.56 -8.23 -15.67
C GLY A 110 10.01 -7.81 -15.86
N VAL A 111 10.63 -8.45 -16.83
CA VAL A 111 12.01 -8.17 -17.25
C VAL A 111 12.03 -7.99 -18.75
N GLN A 112 12.64 -6.92 -19.21
CA GLN A 112 12.83 -6.66 -20.64
C GLN A 112 14.29 -6.31 -20.88
N GLU A 113 14.94 -7.05 -21.76
CA GLU A 113 16.35 -6.85 -22.14
C GLU A 113 17.30 -6.82 -20.93
N GLY A 114 17.02 -7.68 -19.92
CA GLY A 114 17.83 -7.77 -18.72
C GLY A 114 17.55 -6.69 -17.67
N ALA A 115 16.62 -5.77 -17.93
CA ALA A 115 16.23 -4.72 -17.01
C ALA A 115 14.83 -4.98 -16.43
N LEU A 116 14.64 -4.66 -15.15
CA LEU A 116 13.35 -4.80 -14.49
C LEU A 116 12.36 -3.77 -15.04
N THR A 117 11.13 -4.22 -15.30
CA THR A 117 10.05 -3.35 -15.75
C THR A 117 8.97 -3.25 -14.68
N TYR A 118 8.36 -2.08 -14.57
CA TYR A 118 7.40 -1.75 -13.53
C TYR A 118 6.11 -1.20 -14.12
N THR A 119 5.00 -1.50 -13.47
CA THR A 119 3.73 -0.86 -13.76
C THR A 119 3.37 0.05 -12.59
N LYS A 120 3.04 1.29 -12.90
CA LYS A 120 2.62 2.28 -11.91
C LYS A 120 1.11 2.26 -11.76
N TYR A 121 0.65 2.13 -10.52
CA TYR A 121 -0.77 2.08 -10.20
C TYR A 121 -1.15 3.25 -9.30
N LYS A 122 -2.35 3.76 -9.51
CA LYS A 122 -3.01 4.70 -8.63
C LYS A 122 -4.26 4.01 -8.09
N VAL A 123 -4.37 3.87 -6.79
CA VAL A 123 -5.35 2.99 -6.16
C VAL A 123 -6.09 3.74 -5.06
N PRO A 124 -7.44 3.65 -5.03
CA PRO A 124 -8.21 4.19 -3.89
C PRO A 124 -8.01 3.31 -2.67
N CYS A 125 -7.88 3.94 -1.51
CA CYS A 125 -7.56 3.22 -0.28
C CYS A 125 -8.06 3.92 0.97
N THR A 126 -8.01 3.19 2.09
CA THR A 126 -8.12 3.75 3.44
C THR A 126 -6.79 3.55 4.14
N LEU A 127 -6.48 4.44 5.08
CA LEU A 127 -5.22 4.43 5.81
C LEU A 127 -5.47 4.02 7.27
N ASN A 128 -4.59 3.18 7.79
CA ASN A 128 -4.62 2.74 9.18
C ASN A 128 -3.21 2.86 9.75
N PHE A 129 -3.09 3.42 10.93
CA PHE A 129 -1.80 3.69 11.56
C PHE A 129 -1.64 2.94 12.85
N SER A 130 -0.39 2.59 13.17
CA SER A 130 -0.04 2.02 14.45
C SER A 130 1.40 2.37 14.79
N ASP A 131 1.72 2.20 16.07
CA ASP A 131 3.10 2.26 16.58
C ASP A 131 3.83 3.58 16.30
N LEU A 132 3.09 4.70 16.38
CA LEU A 132 3.69 6.03 16.27
C LEU A 132 4.46 6.35 17.54
N GLY A 133 5.75 6.64 17.38
CA GLY A 133 6.65 6.89 18.48
C GLY A 133 7.41 5.64 18.91
N GLY A 134 7.97 5.63 20.10
CA GLY A 134 8.76 4.52 20.62
C GLY A 134 9.77 4.99 21.63
N ALA A 135 10.88 4.25 21.76
CA ALA A 135 11.96 4.57 22.70
C ALA A 135 12.63 5.90 22.33
N ALA A 136 12.96 6.70 23.32
CA ALA A 136 13.48 8.06 23.12
C ALA A 136 14.79 8.12 22.32
N GLU A 137 15.58 7.05 22.37
CA GLU A 137 16.88 6.95 21.69
C GLU A 137 16.78 6.55 20.24
N ASP A 138 15.62 6.02 19.83
CA ASP A 138 15.42 5.53 18.47
C ASP A 138 14.90 6.65 17.55
N SER A 139 15.16 6.51 16.26
CA SER A 139 14.57 7.41 15.26
C SER A 139 13.06 7.20 15.19
N GLY A 140 12.30 8.28 15.00
CA GLY A 140 10.84 8.20 14.90
C GLY A 140 10.39 7.38 13.71
N GLU A 141 9.43 6.51 13.94
CA GLU A 141 8.83 5.71 12.88
C GLU A 141 7.38 5.39 13.19
N PHE A 142 6.64 4.95 12.18
CA PHE A 142 5.28 4.45 12.36
C PHE A 142 5.01 3.34 11.37
N ALA A 143 4.02 2.51 11.69
CA ALA A 143 3.51 1.49 10.78
C ALA A 143 2.25 2.02 10.11
N LEU A 144 2.18 1.86 8.79
CA LEU A 144 1.05 2.29 7.98
C LEU A 144 0.52 1.09 7.22
N THR A 145 -0.78 0.83 7.37
CA THR A 145 -1.48 -0.18 6.58
C THR A 145 -2.41 0.52 5.60
N ILE A 146 -2.20 0.28 4.32
CA ILE A 146 -3.01 0.83 3.25
C ILE A 146 -3.95 -0.26 2.78
N VAL A 147 -5.26 -0.07 3.00
CA VAL A 147 -6.28 -1.04 2.58
C VAL A 147 -6.91 -0.55 1.29
N VAL A 148 -6.76 -1.34 0.23
CA VAL A 148 -7.29 -1.01 -1.09
C VAL A 148 -8.81 -1.16 -1.08
N THR A 149 -9.53 -0.14 -1.52
CA THR A 149 -10.99 -0.11 -1.48
C THR A 149 -11.67 -0.20 -2.84
N GLY A 150 -10.89 -0.25 -3.92
CA GLY A 150 -11.45 -0.33 -5.26
C GLY A 150 -10.39 -0.65 -6.30
N LYS A 151 -10.80 -0.66 -7.55
CA LYS A 151 -9.88 -0.94 -8.66
C LYS A 151 -8.82 0.14 -8.78
N GLY A 152 -7.59 -0.28 -9.04
CA GLY A 152 -6.51 0.63 -9.38
C GLY A 152 -6.57 1.05 -10.85
N GLU A 153 -5.97 2.19 -11.12
CA GLU A 153 -5.74 2.66 -12.48
C GLU A 153 -4.26 2.53 -12.81
N VAL A 154 -3.96 2.08 -14.02
CA VAL A 154 -2.60 2.10 -14.52
C VAL A 154 -2.28 3.53 -14.96
N VAL A 155 -1.20 4.08 -14.39
CA VAL A 155 -0.76 5.43 -14.74
C VAL A 155 0.18 5.33 -15.93
N THR A 156 -0.24 5.92 -17.03
CA THR A 156 0.61 6.00 -18.23
C THR A 156 1.40 7.31 -18.20
N GLN A 157 2.67 7.20 -18.56
CA GLN A 157 3.53 8.37 -18.66
C GLN A 157 3.47 8.98 -20.05
#